data_ab8be8b7d85a105f8177480e2d7115fb
#
_entry.id   ab8be8b7d85a105f8177480e2d7115fb
#
_cell.length_a   1.000
_cell.length_b   1.000
_cell.length_c   1.000
_cell.angle_alpha   90.00
_cell.angle_beta   90.00
_cell.angle_gamma   90.00
#
_symmetry.space_group_name_H-M   'P 1'
#
loop_
_entity.id
_entity.type
_entity.pdbx_description
1 polymer ?
#
loop_
_entity_poly.entity_id
_entity_poly.type
_entity_poly.pdbx_seq_one_letter_code
_entity_poly.pdbx_strand_id
1 'polypeptide(L)'
;LQEDVNLFTAQTVGLSMGFLNAVVTLASFVGILWGLSGAFSFTLGGQAITIPGFMVWMAVLYCTAGSVLTHYIGRPLIGLNFEQQKREADFRHHLVRVREYSEAIALDRGEQVEQRNLDTRFGAVLANYLRLIGKQKQLVGFTNLFGQAAVVFPFIVAAPRFFSGAIQLGELMQ
;
A
#
# COMPACT_ATOMS: atom_id res chain seq x y z
N LEU A 1 -7.06 -4.59 -26.61
CA LEU A 1 -5.96 -3.67 -27.02
C LEU A 1 -6.30 -2.19 -26.71
N GLN A 2 -7.46 -1.66 -27.13
CA GLN A 2 -7.84 -0.26 -26.88
C GLN A 2 -8.06 0.01 -25.39
N GLU A 3 -8.68 -0.91 -24.67
CA GLU A 3 -8.94 -0.83 -23.23
C GLU A 3 -7.62 -0.89 -22.44
N ASP A 4 -6.69 -1.75 -22.82
CA ASP A 4 -5.37 -1.89 -22.20
C ASP A 4 -4.53 -0.63 -22.38
N VAL A 5 -4.57 -0.02 -23.57
CA VAL A 5 -3.87 1.25 -23.86
C VAL A 5 -4.44 2.40 -23.02
N ASN A 6 -5.77 2.48 -22.91
CA ASN A 6 -6.41 3.49 -22.08
C ASN A 6 -6.05 3.33 -20.59
N LEU A 7 -6.07 2.08 -20.09
CA LEU A 7 -5.69 1.77 -18.72
C LEU A 7 -4.22 2.13 -18.46
N PHE A 8 -3.33 1.74 -19.38
CA PHE A 8 -1.91 2.06 -19.30
C PHE A 8 -1.67 3.58 -19.27
N THR A 9 -2.32 4.32 -20.17
CA THR A 9 -2.19 5.78 -20.25
C THR A 9 -2.69 6.45 -18.98
N ALA A 10 -3.87 6.07 -18.48
CA ALA A 10 -4.45 6.62 -17.27
C ALA A 10 -3.56 6.36 -16.05
N GLN A 11 -3.05 5.12 -15.92
CA GLN A 11 -2.16 4.76 -14.81
C GLN A 11 -0.80 5.47 -14.91
N THR A 12 -0.23 5.60 -16.10
CA THR A 12 1.05 6.30 -16.31
C THR A 12 0.94 7.77 -15.96
N VAL A 13 -0.12 8.44 -16.41
CA VAL A 13 -0.36 9.85 -16.06
C VAL A 13 -0.60 10.01 -14.56
N GLY A 14 -1.42 9.14 -13.96
CA GLY A 14 -1.69 9.16 -12.52
C GLY A 14 -0.42 8.97 -11.67
N LEU A 15 0.41 8.01 -12.04
CA LEU A 15 1.71 7.76 -11.38
C LEU A 15 2.68 8.92 -11.54
N SER A 16 2.76 9.50 -12.75
CA SER A 16 3.65 10.64 -13.02
C SER A 16 3.25 11.87 -12.22
N MET A 17 1.95 12.20 -12.17
CA MET A 17 1.42 13.30 -11.37
C MET A 17 1.59 13.06 -9.87
N GLY A 18 1.34 11.82 -9.41
CA GLY A 18 1.56 11.41 -8.03
C GLY A 18 3.02 11.52 -7.62
N PHE A 19 3.95 11.14 -8.49
CA PHE A 19 5.39 11.28 -8.26
C PHE A 19 5.82 12.75 -8.15
N LEU A 20 5.38 13.61 -9.08
CA LEU A 20 5.68 15.04 -9.02
C LEU A 20 5.15 15.67 -7.73
N ASN A 21 3.90 15.38 -7.38
CA ASN A 21 3.31 15.86 -6.13
C ASN A 21 4.10 15.38 -4.90
N ALA A 22 4.51 14.12 -4.87
CA ALA A 22 5.30 13.56 -3.78
C ALA A 22 6.67 14.24 -3.65
N VAL A 23 7.35 14.53 -4.77
CA VAL A 23 8.64 15.22 -4.78
C VAL A 23 8.51 16.65 -4.25
N VAL A 24 7.52 17.40 -4.73
CA VAL A 24 7.28 18.79 -4.28
C VAL A 24 6.93 18.82 -2.80
N THR A 25 6.03 17.94 -2.37
CA THR A 25 5.63 17.82 -0.96
C THR A 25 6.83 17.46 -0.08
N LEU A 26 7.62 16.47 -0.49
CA LEU A 26 8.80 16.04 0.26
C LEU A 26 9.82 17.18 0.39
N ALA A 27 10.13 17.89 -0.70
CA ALA A 27 11.07 19.01 -0.69
C ALA A 27 10.60 20.13 0.25
N SER A 28 9.30 20.47 0.20
CA SER A 28 8.69 21.49 1.06
C SER A 28 8.75 21.08 2.54
N PHE A 29 8.35 19.85 2.86
CA PHE A 29 8.38 19.36 4.24
C PHE A 29 9.80 19.24 4.80
N VAL A 30 10.76 18.76 4.01
CA VAL A 30 12.16 18.69 4.44
C VAL A 30 12.70 20.09 4.74
N GLY A 31 12.38 21.09 3.89
CA GLY A 31 12.76 22.48 4.13
C GLY A 31 12.20 23.05 5.44
N ILE A 32 10.91 22.85 5.69
CA ILE A 32 10.25 23.28 6.92
C ILE A 32 10.82 22.56 8.16
N LEU A 33 10.93 21.22 8.11
CA LEU A 33 11.47 20.43 9.21
C LEU A 33 12.93 20.77 9.50
N TRP A 34 13.72 21.10 8.48
CA TRP A 34 15.11 21.51 8.67
C TRP A 34 15.20 22.84 9.40
N GLY A 35 14.36 23.81 9.03
CA GLY A 35 14.26 25.11 9.72
C GLY A 35 13.81 24.99 11.18
N LEU A 36 12.80 24.16 11.45
CA LEU A 36 12.25 23.91 12.76
C LEU A 36 13.15 23.04 13.65
N SER A 37 13.98 22.20 13.04
CA SER A 37 14.71 21.14 13.76
C SER A 37 15.78 21.66 14.71
N GLY A 38 16.27 22.90 14.59
CA GLY A 38 17.33 23.40 15.47
C GLY A 38 18.39 22.33 15.84
N ALA A 39 19.46 22.68 16.47
CA ALA A 39 20.42 21.70 16.97
C ALA A 39 19.84 20.97 18.21
N PHE A 40 19.51 19.69 18.08
CA PHE A 40 19.14 18.86 19.21
C PHE A 40 20.41 18.37 19.90
N SER A 41 20.63 18.84 21.12
CA SER A 41 21.76 18.39 21.96
C SER A 41 21.28 17.46 23.06
N PHE A 42 21.80 16.27 23.13
CA PHE A 42 21.61 15.37 24.25
C PHE A 42 22.99 14.92 24.80
N THR A 43 23.06 14.76 26.10
CA THR A 43 24.26 14.29 26.76
C THR A 43 24.22 12.77 26.91
N LEU A 44 25.05 12.08 26.15
CA LEU A 44 25.29 10.64 26.35
C LEU A 44 26.73 10.44 26.87
N GLY A 45 26.86 9.90 28.08
CA GLY A 45 28.17 9.61 28.63
C GLY A 45 29.09 10.83 28.89
N GLY A 46 28.51 12.02 29.15
CA GLY A 46 29.25 13.25 29.44
C GLY A 46 29.69 14.07 28.21
N GLN A 47 29.40 13.64 27.03
CA GLN A 47 29.58 14.41 25.77
C GLN A 47 28.25 14.93 25.25
N ALA A 48 28.20 16.22 24.96
CA ALA A 48 27.04 16.82 24.27
C ALA A 48 27.12 16.53 22.77
N ILE A 49 26.27 15.62 22.29
CA ILE A 49 26.15 15.29 20.86
C ILE A 49 25.06 16.18 20.30
N THR A 50 25.40 17.02 19.33
CA THR A 50 24.47 17.90 18.62
C THR A 50 24.19 17.29 17.23
N ILE A 51 22.92 16.91 16.98
CA ILE A 51 22.50 16.38 15.67
C ILE A 51 21.72 17.50 14.95
N PRO A 52 22.26 18.09 13.90
CA PRO A 52 21.50 19.06 13.09
C PRO A 52 20.41 18.32 12.32
N GLY A 53 19.19 18.91 12.22
CA GLY A 53 18.12 18.29 11.47
C GLY A 53 17.54 17.02 12.09
N PHE A 54 17.60 16.83 13.40
CA PHE A 54 17.14 15.61 14.10
C PHE A 54 15.72 15.19 13.70
N MET A 55 14.80 16.15 13.55
CA MET A 55 13.41 15.84 13.13
C MET A 55 13.35 15.26 11.74
N VAL A 56 14.21 15.72 10.81
CA VAL A 56 14.30 15.18 9.44
C VAL A 56 14.77 13.72 9.46
N TRP A 57 15.79 13.43 10.26
CA TRP A 57 16.30 12.06 10.39
C TRP A 57 15.27 11.11 10.99
N MET A 58 14.52 11.57 11.99
CA MET A 58 13.44 10.77 12.58
C MET A 58 12.29 10.56 11.59
N ALA A 59 11.93 11.56 10.78
CA ALA A 59 10.94 11.42 9.72
C ALA A 59 11.40 10.43 8.64
N VAL A 60 12.65 10.49 8.20
CA VAL A 60 13.23 9.54 7.23
C VAL A 60 13.21 8.12 7.78
N LEU A 61 13.60 7.93 9.03
CA LEU A 61 13.56 6.63 9.69
C LEU A 61 12.13 6.07 9.76
N TYR A 62 11.18 6.90 10.16
CA TYR A 62 9.76 6.54 10.21
C TYR A 62 9.24 6.13 8.83
N CYS A 63 9.46 6.97 7.80
CA CYS A 63 9.03 6.68 6.44
C CYS A 63 9.67 5.41 5.87
N THR A 64 10.97 5.21 6.13
CA THR A 64 11.69 4.00 5.68
C THR A 64 11.11 2.75 6.35
N ALA A 65 10.90 2.79 7.67
CA ALA A 65 10.30 1.68 8.39
C ALA A 65 8.90 1.36 7.86
N GLY A 66 8.06 2.38 7.64
CA GLY A 66 6.73 2.22 7.05
C GLY A 66 6.76 1.62 5.65
N SER A 67 7.66 2.09 4.79
CA SER A 67 7.82 1.59 3.42
C SER A 67 8.26 0.13 3.39
N VAL A 68 9.24 -0.24 4.22
CA VAL A 68 9.72 -1.62 4.33
C VAL A 68 8.61 -2.54 4.83
N LEU A 69 7.90 -2.17 5.88
CA LEU A 69 6.78 -2.96 6.42
C LEU A 69 5.64 -3.10 5.41
N THR A 70 5.26 -2.00 4.74
CA THR A 70 4.24 -2.00 3.68
C THR A 70 4.63 -2.95 2.54
N HIS A 71 5.91 -2.93 2.14
CA HIS A 71 6.42 -3.83 1.11
C HIS A 71 6.28 -5.31 1.53
N TYR A 72 6.68 -5.66 2.75
CA TYR A 72 6.56 -7.04 3.25
C TYR A 72 5.10 -7.52 3.32
N ILE A 73 4.19 -6.67 3.80
CA ILE A 73 2.77 -6.99 3.91
C ILE A 73 2.11 -7.07 2.53
N GLY A 74 2.50 -6.17 1.60
CA GLY A 74 1.91 -6.05 0.27
C GLY A 74 2.44 -7.06 -0.74
N ARG A 75 3.67 -7.55 -0.60
CA ARG A 75 4.31 -8.45 -1.54
C ARG A 75 3.48 -9.71 -1.91
N PRO A 76 2.81 -10.40 -0.98
CA PRO A 76 1.99 -11.56 -1.32
C PRO A 76 0.79 -11.24 -2.23
N LEU A 77 0.32 -9.97 -2.24
CA LEU A 77 -0.81 -9.57 -3.09
C LEU A 77 -0.50 -9.68 -4.58
N ILE A 78 0.77 -9.51 -4.98
CA ILE A 78 1.20 -9.61 -6.38
C ILE A 78 0.89 -11.02 -6.91
N GLY A 79 1.31 -12.05 -6.19
CA GLY A 79 1.05 -13.45 -6.57
C GLY A 79 -0.44 -13.80 -6.52
N LEU A 80 -1.16 -13.33 -5.50
CA LEU A 80 -2.59 -13.58 -5.37
C LEU A 80 -3.41 -12.91 -6.49
N ASN A 81 -3.04 -11.69 -6.92
CA ASN A 81 -3.68 -11.01 -8.04
C ASN A 81 -3.41 -11.74 -9.36
N PHE A 82 -2.17 -12.21 -9.59
CA PHE A 82 -1.84 -13.00 -10.76
C PHE A 82 -2.65 -14.31 -10.82
N GLU A 83 -2.73 -15.04 -9.70
CA GLU A 83 -3.53 -16.25 -9.59
C GLU A 83 -5.03 -15.96 -9.79
N GLN A 84 -5.53 -14.81 -9.32
CA GLN A 84 -6.91 -14.40 -9.52
C GLN A 84 -7.23 -14.25 -11.00
N GLN A 85 -6.41 -13.48 -11.72
CA GLN A 85 -6.60 -13.26 -13.15
C GLN A 85 -6.53 -14.57 -13.94
N LYS A 86 -5.59 -15.45 -13.61
CA LYS A 86 -5.46 -16.76 -14.24
C LYS A 86 -6.71 -17.61 -14.03
N ARG A 87 -7.18 -17.75 -12.79
CA ARG A 87 -8.36 -18.56 -12.46
C ARG A 87 -9.64 -18.00 -13.09
N GLU A 88 -9.78 -16.68 -13.13
CA GLU A 88 -10.90 -16.04 -13.82
C GLU A 88 -10.86 -16.24 -15.34
N ALA A 89 -9.67 -16.21 -15.94
CA ALA A 89 -9.49 -16.50 -17.36
C ALA A 89 -9.84 -17.96 -17.67
N ASP A 90 -9.37 -18.91 -16.86
CA ASP A 90 -9.68 -20.34 -16.99
C ASP A 90 -11.18 -20.60 -16.83
N PHE A 91 -11.83 -19.93 -15.88
CA PHE A 91 -13.28 -20.04 -15.68
C PHE A 91 -14.07 -19.48 -16.86
N ARG A 92 -13.72 -18.28 -17.36
CA ARG A 92 -14.33 -17.69 -18.55
C ARG A 92 -14.14 -18.54 -19.80
N HIS A 93 -12.95 -19.08 -20.00
CA HIS A 93 -12.68 -19.98 -21.13
C HIS A 93 -13.58 -21.22 -21.08
N HIS A 94 -13.77 -21.80 -19.89
CA HIS A 94 -14.65 -22.97 -19.73
C HIS A 94 -16.13 -22.61 -19.97
N LEU A 95 -16.59 -21.44 -19.53
CA LEU A 95 -17.95 -20.95 -19.81
C LEU A 95 -18.20 -20.79 -21.33
N VAL A 96 -17.23 -20.23 -22.07
CA VAL A 96 -17.33 -20.11 -23.53
C VAL A 96 -17.42 -21.50 -24.16
N ARG A 97 -16.59 -22.43 -23.72
CA ARG A 97 -16.61 -23.80 -24.21
C ARG A 97 -17.95 -24.51 -23.95
N VAL A 98 -18.52 -24.39 -22.75
CA VAL A 98 -19.85 -24.95 -22.43
C VAL A 98 -20.92 -24.35 -23.35
N ARG A 99 -20.84 -23.06 -23.64
CA ARG A 99 -21.74 -22.39 -24.56
C ARG A 99 -21.61 -22.90 -26.02
N GLU A 100 -20.39 -23.08 -26.49
CA GLU A 100 -20.10 -23.57 -27.84
C GLU A 100 -20.57 -25.01 -28.03
N TYR A 101 -20.45 -25.86 -27.04
CA TYR A 101 -20.81 -27.28 -27.10
C TYR A 101 -22.16 -27.59 -26.43
N SER A 102 -23.00 -26.59 -26.22
CA SER A 102 -24.27 -26.75 -25.48
C SER A 102 -25.20 -27.81 -26.07
N GLU A 103 -25.28 -27.93 -27.39
CA GLU A 103 -26.09 -28.95 -28.07
C GLU A 103 -25.55 -30.37 -27.82
N ALA A 104 -24.23 -30.55 -27.92
CA ALA A 104 -23.60 -31.85 -27.67
C ALA A 104 -23.76 -32.26 -26.20
N ILE A 105 -23.61 -31.33 -25.28
CA ILE A 105 -23.80 -31.56 -23.84
C ILE A 105 -25.23 -31.99 -23.53
N ALA A 106 -26.22 -31.34 -24.19
CA ALA A 106 -27.65 -31.69 -24.03
C ALA A 106 -27.97 -33.07 -24.61
N LEU A 107 -27.40 -33.41 -25.79
CA LEU A 107 -27.60 -34.72 -26.40
C LEU A 107 -27.03 -35.86 -25.55
N ASP A 108 -25.87 -35.65 -24.92
CA ASP A 108 -25.21 -36.62 -24.08
C ASP A 108 -25.70 -36.59 -22.61
N ARG A 109 -26.68 -35.73 -22.27
CA ARG A 109 -27.17 -35.49 -20.91
C ARG A 109 -26.05 -35.16 -19.91
N GLY A 110 -25.07 -34.40 -20.38
CA GLY A 110 -23.85 -34.06 -19.65
C GLY A 110 -23.96 -32.83 -18.76
N GLU A 111 -25.13 -32.20 -18.62
CA GLU A 111 -25.32 -30.93 -17.90
C GLU A 111 -24.85 -30.98 -16.46
N GLN A 112 -25.11 -32.09 -15.77
CA GLN A 112 -24.70 -32.24 -14.35
C GLN A 112 -23.17 -32.35 -14.20
N VAL A 113 -22.49 -32.92 -15.18
CA VAL A 113 -21.02 -33.03 -15.18
C VAL A 113 -20.40 -31.67 -15.41
N GLU A 114 -20.89 -30.94 -16.41
CA GLU A 114 -20.42 -29.59 -16.71
C GLU A 114 -20.72 -28.61 -15.59
N GLN A 115 -21.87 -28.73 -14.94
CA GLN A 115 -22.20 -27.93 -13.75
C GLN A 115 -21.19 -28.16 -12.62
N ARG A 116 -20.84 -29.41 -12.30
CA ARG A 116 -19.84 -29.72 -11.28
C ARG A 116 -18.45 -29.17 -11.64
N ASN A 117 -18.08 -29.23 -12.91
CA ASN A 117 -16.82 -28.66 -13.40
C ASN A 117 -16.79 -27.14 -13.23
N LEU A 118 -17.88 -26.46 -13.57
CA LEU A 118 -18.05 -25.01 -13.39
C LEU A 118 -18.00 -24.64 -11.89
N ASP A 119 -18.75 -25.36 -11.05
CA ASP A 119 -18.76 -25.13 -9.60
C ASP A 119 -17.37 -25.30 -8.96
N THR A 120 -16.61 -26.29 -9.41
CA THR A 120 -15.25 -26.53 -8.94
C THR A 120 -14.32 -25.38 -9.33
N ARG A 121 -14.41 -24.92 -10.57
CA ARG A 121 -13.60 -23.79 -11.09
C ARG A 121 -13.99 -22.48 -10.41
N PHE A 122 -15.28 -22.24 -10.28
CA PHE A 122 -15.78 -21.06 -9.57
C PHE A 122 -15.38 -21.06 -8.09
N GLY A 123 -15.46 -22.22 -7.44
CA GLY A 123 -14.98 -22.40 -6.07
C GLY A 123 -13.49 -22.05 -5.92
N ALA A 124 -12.67 -22.40 -6.92
CA ALA A 124 -11.25 -22.04 -6.93
C ALA A 124 -11.02 -20.51 -7.10
N VAL A 125 -11.82 -19.84 -7.93
CA VAL A 125 -11.80 -18.38 -8.08
C VAL A 125 -12.18 -17.72 -6.75
N LEU A 126 -13.29 -18.14 -6.15
CA LEU A 126 -13.80 -17.59 -4.89
C LEU A 126 -12.82 -17.80 -3.72
N ALA A 127 -12.23 -18.98 -3.60
CA ALA A 127 -11.26 -19.28 -2.56
C ALA A 127 -10.01 -18.39 -2.64
N ASN A 128 -9.52 -18.13 -3.86
CA ASN A 128 -8.39 -17.22 -4.04
C ASN A 128 -8.79 -15.76 -3.77
N TYR A 129 -9.97 -15.35 -4.20
CA TYR A 129 -10.50 -14.00 -3.96
C TYR A 129 -10.63 -13.69 -2.47
N LEU A 130 -11.13 -14.65 -1.67
CA LEU A 130 -11.20 -14.49 -0.22
C LEU A 130 -9.79 -14.34 0.42
N ARG A 131 -8.80 -15.08 -0.07
CA ARG A 131 -7.40 -14.91 0.37
C ARG A 131 -6.86 -13.53 0.02
N LEU A 132 -7.17 -13.05 -1.19
CA LEU A 132 -6.77 -11.73 -1.68
C LEU A 132 -7.37 -10.63 -0.81
N ILE A 133 -8.69 -10.68 -0.53
CA ILE A 133 -9.37 -9.74 0.38
C ILE A 133 -8.73 -9.77 1.77
N GLY A 134 -8.44 -10.95 2.30
CA GLY A 134 -7.80 -11.10 3.60
C GLY A 134 -6.43 -10.38 3.67
N LYS A 135 -5.62 -10.53 2.63
CA LYS A 135 -4.32 -9.86 2.53
C LYS A 135 -4.44 -8.36 2.29
N GLN A 136 -5.39 -7.95 1.44
CA GLN A 136 -5.68 -6.54 1.20
C GLN A 136 -6.16 -5.83 2.48
N LYS A 137 -7.02 -6.49 3.27
CA LYS A 137 -7.47 -5.99 4.57
C LYS A 137 -6.30 -5.78 5.54
N GLN A 138 -5.32 -6.71 5.57
CA GLN A 138 -4.12 -6.57 6.39
C GLN A 138 -3.29 -5.36 5.95
N LEU A 139 -3.10 -5.17 4.64
CA LEU A 139 -2.36 -4.03 4.10
C LEU A 139 -3.05 -2.71 4.41
N VAL A 140 -4.35 -2.60 4.13
CA VAL A 140 -5.14 -1.38 4.39
C VAL A 140 -5.20 -1.08 5.89
N GLY A 141 -5.38 -2.10 6.73
CA GLY A 141 -5.35 -1.95 8.19
C GLY A 141 -4.01 -1.39 8.68
N PHE A 142 -2.90 -1.95 8.19
CA PHE A 142 -1.57 -1.48 8.52
C PHE A 142 -1.32 -0.04 8.04
N THR A 143 -1.62 0.28 6.78
CA THR A 143 -1.38 1.61 6.22
C THR A 143 -2.22 2.68 6.91
N ASN A 144 -3.46 2.38 7.27
CA ASN A 144 -4.30 3.29 8.05
C ASN A 144 -3.76 3.52 9.46
N LEU A 145 -3.38 2.43 10.17
CA LEU A 145 -2.78 2.54 11.50
C LEU A 145 -1.48 3.35 11.46
N PHE A 146 -0.63 3.05 10.49
CA PHE A 146 0.63 3.75 10.29
C PHE A 146 0.41 5.22 9.93
N GLY A 147 -0.58 5.53 9.08
CA GLY A 147 -0.97 6.90 8.77
C GLY A 147 -1.47 7.68 9.99
N GLN A 148 -2.26 7.05 10.87
CA GLN A 148 -2.68 7.69 12.13
C GLN A 148 -1.51 7.90 13.09
N ALA A 149 -0.59 6.94 13.17
CA ALA A 149 0.63 7.10 13.96
C ALA A 149 1.53 8.23 13.42
N ALA A 150 1.55 8.48 12.11
CA ALA A 150 2.29 9.58 11.50
C ALA A 150 1.84 10.96 11.99
N VAL A 151 0.56 11.12 12.34
CA VAL A 151 0.03 12.38 12.89
C VAL A 151 0.57 12.64 14.30
N VAL A 152 0.70 11.59 15.10
CA VAL A 152 1.14 11.69 16.51
C VAL A 152 2.67 11.72 16.63
N PHE A 153 3.36 11.09 15.69
CA PHE A 153 4.81 10.90 15.72
C PHE A 153 5.62 12.20 15.85
N PRO A 154 5.34 13.29 15.09
CA PRO A 154 6.05 14.57 15.26
C PRO A 154 5.92 15.16 16.65
N PHE A 155 4.74 15.03 17.28
CA PHE A 155 4.52 15.52 18.64
C PHE A 155 5.36 14.76 19.66
N ILE A 156 5.50 13.44 19.52
CA ILE A 156 6.35 12.61 20.40
C ILE A 156 7.82 13.00 20.23
N VAL A 157 8.26 13.20 18.98
CA VAL A 157 9.66 13.57 18.68
C VAL A 157 9.99 14.99 19.16
N ALA A 158 9.03 15.91 19.05
CA ALA A 158 9.20 17.29 19.49
C ALA A 158 8.97 17.52 20.99
N ALA A 159 8.31 16.59 21.68
CA ALA A 159 7.96 16.71 23.11
C ALA A 159 9.16 17.09 24.02
N PRO A 160 10.34 16.49 23.92
CA PRO A 160 11.48 16.88 24.77
C PRO A 160 11.89 18.35 24.60
N ARG A 161 11.78 18.89 23.38
CA ARG A 161 12.10 20.30 23.10
C ARG A 161 11.01 21.25 23.58
N PHE A 162 9.76 20.84 23.51
CA PHE A 162 8.64 21.60 24.04
C PHE A 162 8.75 21.72 25.56
N PHE A 163 8.99 20.62 26.28
CA PHE A 163 9.15 20.64 27.75
C PHE A 163 10.42 21.34 28.22
N SER A 164 11.46 21.42 27.39
CA SER A 164 12.64 22.24 27.68
C SER A 164 12.48 23.73 27.38
N GLY A 165 11.31 24.16 26.84
CA GLY A 165 11.04 25.54 26.47
C GLY A 165 11.74 26.01 25.21
N ALA A 166 12.35 25.12 24.44
CA ALA A 166 13.08 25.43 23.22
C ALA A 166 12.18 25.71 22.01
N ILE A 167 10.93 25.27 22.05
CA ILE A 167 9.91 25.50 21.03
C ILE A 167 8.58 25.87 21.68
N GLN A 168 7.82 26.76 20.99
CA GLN A 168 6.49 27.15 21.45
C GLN A 168 5.39 26.26 20.85
N LEU A 169 4.20 26.24 21.47
CA LEU A 169 3.09 25.42 21.00
C LEU A 169 2.67 25.74 19.54
N GLY A 170 2.78 27.02 19.13
CA GLY A 170 2.46 27.44 17.78
C GLY A 170 3.42 26.88 16.72
N GLU A 171 4.71 26.73 17.07
CA GLU A 171 5.72 26.12 16.20
C GLU A 171 5.55 24.59 16.09
N LEU A 172 4.99 23.97 17.14
CA LEU A 172 4.68 22.54 17.16
C LEU A 172 3.47 22.18 16.29
N MET A 173 2.57 23.15 16.04
CA MET A 173 1.33 22.95 15.30
C MET A 173 1.45 23.33 13.79
N GLN A 174 2.55 23.88 13.36
CA GLN A 174 2.88 24.17 11.97
C GLN A 174 3.40 22.93 11.24
#